data_71ea0eb746e82586ac6a0ca1e556f000
#
_entry.id   71ea0eb746e82586ac6a0ca1e556f000
#
_cell.length_a   1.000
_cell.length_b   1.000
_cell.length_c   1.000
_cell.angle_alpha   90.00
_cell.angle_beta   90.00
_cell.angle_gamma   90.00
#
_symmetry.space_group_name_H-M   'P 1'
#
loop_
_entity.id
_entity.type
_entity.pdbx_description
1 polymer ?
#
loop_
_entity_poly.entity_id
_entity_poly.type
_entity_poly.pdbx_seq_one_letter_code
_entity_poly.pdbx_strand_id
1 'polypeptide(L)'
;LNVADYVITAPPTTATTTTTTIALAPVANGRKCNQATVAKLAEYGLPEVPFASIAYRESRCNPLAINARWNKQGEMTYSLNKNGTWDSGLLQINSGHRERVRRVCGKQALDNNLAGLLDIDCNLKVAAELYANGKGLSHWRATLP
;
A
#
# COMPACT_ATOMS: atom_id res chain seq x y z
N LEU A 1 -16.54 -2.92 12.80
CA LEU A 1 -15.12 -2.61 12.88
C LEU A 1 -14.91 -1.11 13.05
N ASN A 2 -14.25 -0.69 14.08
CA ASN A 2 -13.99 0.72 14.27
C ASN A 2 -12.61 1.12 13.72
N VAL A 3 -12.40 2.43 13.55
CA VAL A 3 -11.17 2.98 12.97
C VAL A 3 -9.94 2.58 13.78
N ALA A 4 -10.04 2.69 15.10
CA ALA A 4 -8.92 2.40 15.98
C ALA A 4 -8.49 0.94 15.86
N ASP A 5 -9.44 0.03 15.85
CA ASP A 5 -9.14 -1.39 15.71
C ASP A 5 -8.52 -1.71 14.36
N TYR A 6 -9.02 -1.07 13.31
CA TYR A 6 -8.46 -1.29 11.97
C TYR A 6 -7.01 -0.78 11.87
N VAL A 7 -6.74 0.40 12.41
CA VAL A 7 -5.41 0.99 12.37
C VAL A 7 -4.42 0.23 13.26
N ILE A 8 -4.90 -0.22 14.44
CA ILE A 8 -4.07 -0.95 15.41
C ILE A 8 -3.81 -2.38 14.92
N THR A 9 -4.77 -2.97 14.24
CA THR A 9 -4.62 -4.31 13.66
C THR A 9 -4.01 -4.29 12.26
N ALA A 10 -3.44 -3.19 11.83
CA ALA A 10 -2.48 -3.19 10.74
C ALA A 10 -1.45 -4.31 11.03
N PRO A 11 -0.96 -4.98 9.99
CA PRO A 11 -0.29 -6.28 10.16
C PRO A 11 0.63 -6.31 11.37
N PRO A 12 0.41 -7.21 12.32
CA PRO A 12 1.24 -7.31 13.49
C PRO A 12 2.54 -7.95 13.09
N THR A 13 3.31 -7.23 12.42
CA THR A 13 4.64 -7.68 12.18
C THR A 13 5.48 -7.13 13.29
N THR A 14 6.12 -7.97 13.90
CA THR A 14 7.10 -7.88 14.91
C THR A 14 8.03 -6.66 14.82
N ALA A 15 9.00 -6.57 15.65
CA ALA A 15 10.01 -5.53 15.75
C ALA A 15 10.63 -5.09 14.40
N THR A 16 10.71 -5.98 13.44
CA THR A 16 11.21 -5.70 12.11
C THR A 16 10.41 -4.63 11.39
N THR A 17 9.10 -4.63 11.59
CA THR A 17 8.19 -3.66 10.99
C THR A 17 8.43 -2.25 11.50
N THR A 18 8.70 -2.10 12.78
CA THR A 18 8.95 -0.80 13.38
C THR A 18 10.16 -0.11 12.75
N THR A 19 11.24 -0.86 12.59
CA THR A 19 12.45 -0.35 11.97
C THR A 19 12.21 0.04 10.51
N THR A 20 11.51 -0.81 9.77
CA THR A 20 11.18 -0.57 8.37
C THR A 20 10.31 0.67 8.20
N THR A 21 9.30 0.84 9.07
CA THR A 21 8.40 1.98 9.03
C THR A 21 9.14 3.30 9.22
N ILE A 22 10.08 3.36 10.16
CA ILE A 22 10.89 4.56 10.41
C ILE A 22 11.76 4.87 9.18
N ALA A 23 12.39 3.85 8.60
CA ALA A 23 13.25 4.01 7.43
C ALA A 23 12.46 4.45 6.19
N LEU A 24 11.18 4.14 6.13
CA LEU A 24 10.32 4.45 4.99
C LEU A 24 9.53 5.75 5.17
N ALA A 25 9.80 6.51 6.23
CA ALA A 25 9.12 7.78 6.45
C ALA A 25 9.27 8.71 5.25
N PRO A 26 8.25 9.54 4.94
CA PRO A 26 8.31 10.44 3.80
C PRO A 26 9.43 11.47 3.96
N VAL A 27 10.02 11.84 2.83
CA VAL A 27 11.03 12.89 2.78
C VAL A 27 10.32 14.23 2.58
N ALA A 28 10.60 15.18 3.44
CA ALA A 28 9.94 16.49 3.45
C ALA A 28 10.18 17.31 2.16
N ASN A 29 11.32 17.12 1.51
CA ASN A 29 11.81 17.98 0.43
C ASN A 29 11.90 17.23 -0.89
N GLY A 30 10.95 16.65 -1.37
CA GLY A 30 10.98 16.02 -2.67
C GLY A 30 9.64 15.38 -2.94
N ARG A 31 9.30 15.27 -4.15
CA ARG A 31 8.08 14.59 -4.54
C ARG A 31 8.38 13.12 -4.83
N LYS A 32 9.26 12.54 -4.05
CA LYS A 32 9.64 11.13 -4.15
C LYS A 32 10.06 10.60 -2.79
N CYS A 33 10.01 9.28 -2.65
CA CYS A 33 10.41 8.61 -1.42
C CYS A 33 11.93 8.57 -1.28
N ASN A 34 12.40 8.31 -0.07
CA ASN A 34 13.81 8.26 0.27
C ASN A 34 14.49 6.98 -0.23
N GLN A 35 15.82 6.91 -0.04
CA GLN A 35 16.62 5.79 -0.52
C GLN A 35 16.26 4.46 0.14
N ALA A 36 15.79 4.46 1.37
CA ALA A 36 15.34 3.24 2.04
C ALA A 36 14.11 2.66 1.33
N THR A 37 13.16 3.51 0.96
CA THR A 37 12.00 3.10 0.17
C THR A 37 12.42 2.62 -1.22
N VAL A 38 13.34 3.33 -1.86
CA VAL A 38 13.88 2.96 -3.18
C VAL A 38 14.50 1.57 -3.14
N ALA A 39 15.31 1.29 -2.12
CA ALA A 39 15.93 -0.03 -1.94
C ALA A 39 14.87 -1.12 -1.76
N LYS A 40 13.82 -0.81 -1.01
CA LYS A 40 12.73 -1.75 -0.79
C LYS A 40 11.95 -2.04 -2.08
N LEU A 41 11.65 -1.00 -2.86
CA LEU A 41 11.05 -1.15 -4.18
C LEU A 41 11.90 -2.05 -5.10
N ALA A 42 13.21 -1.83 -5.08
CA ALA A 42 14.15 -2.57 -5.92
C ALA A 42 14.16 -4.08 -5.60
N GLU A 43 13.94 -4.46 -4.35
CA GLU A 43 13.83 -5.88 -3.95
C GLU A 43 12.75 -6.62 -4.74
N TYR A 44 11.74 -5.89 -5.20
CA TYR A 44 10.61 -6.46 -5.95
C TYR A 44 10.64 -6.11 -7.44
N GLY A 45 11.76 -5.60 -7.94
CA GLY A 45 11.89 -5.26 -9.35
C GLY A 45 11.12 -4.01 -9.77
N LEU A 46 10.81 -3.15 -8.82
CA LEU A 46 10.12 -1.88 -9.08
C LEU A 46 11.17 -0.76 -9.15
N PRO A 47 11.45 -0.22 -10.35
CA PRO A 47 12.53 0.74 -10.50
C PRO A 47 12.24 2.07 -9.81
N GLU A 48 13.31 2.71 -9.33
CA GLU A 48 13.21 4.02 -8.69
C GLU A 48 12.42 5.00 -9.54
N VAL A 49 12.74 5.08 -10.81
CA VAL A 49 11.99 5.88 -11.78
C VAL A 49 11.03 4.97 -12.52
N PRO A 50 9.69 5.11 -12.35
CA PRO A 50 9.02 6.21 -11.65
C PRO A 50 8.50 5.87 -10.24
N PHE A 51 8.79 4.69 -9.69
CA PHE A 51 8.08 4.21 -8.49
C PHE A 51 8.34 5.02 -7.22
N ALA A 52 9.50 5.66 -7.07
CA ALA A 52 9.71 6.53 -5.93
C ALA A 52 8.75 7.73 -5.91
N SER A 53 8.47 8.28 -7.08
CA SER A 53 7.49 9.37 -7.22
C SER A 53 6.05 8.88 -7.11
N ILE A 54 5.75 7.72 -7.68
CA ILE A 54 4.43 7.11 -7.57
C ILE A 54 4.09 6.85 -6.10
N ALA A 55 4.98 6.18 -5.36
CA ALA A 55 4.75 5.88 -3.95
C ALA A 55 4.54 7.17 -3.12
N TYR A 56 5.28 8.22 -3.43
CA TYR A 56 5.07 9.51 -2.78
C TYR A 56 3.67 10.07 -3.06
N ARG A 57 3.23 10.03 -4.29
CA ARG A 57 1.92 10.56 -4.69
C ARG A 57 0.77 9.70 -4.18
N GLU A 58 0.95 8.39 -4.17
CA GLU A 58 -0.07 7.46 -3.70
C GLU A 58 -0.27 7.52 -2.19
N SER A 59 0.80 7.46 -1.43
CA SER A 59 0.71 7.25 0.02
C SER A 59 1.57 8.20 0.85
N ARG A 60 2.28 9.13 0.25
CA ARG A 60 3.32 9.93 0.90
C ARG A 60 4.39 9.02 1.52
N CYS A 61 4.69 7.94 0.84
CA CYS A 61 5.67 6.92 1.29
C CYS A 61 5.27 6.22 2.58
N ASN A 62 4.01 6.24 2.93
CA ASN A 62 3.51 5.59 4.15
C ASN A 62 2.93 4.21 3.81
N PRO A 63 3.59 3.12 4.24
CA PRO A 63 3.09 1.77 3.94
C PRO A 63 1.77 1.44 4.65
N LEU A 64 1.36 2.24 5.63
CA LEU A 64 0.12 2.04 6.37
C LEU A 64 -1.03 2.91 5.86
N ALA A 65 -0.86 3.61 4.76
CA ALA A 65 -1.89 4.48 4.21
C ALA A 65 -3.09 3.67 3.70
N ILE A 66 -4.28 4.14 4.03
CA ILE A 66 -5.53 3.56 3.54
C ILE A 66 -6.39 4.69 2.98
N ASN A 67 -6.79 4.53 1.72
CA ASN A 67 -7.70 5.41 1.06
C ASN A 67 -9.15 4.97 1.37
N ALA A 68 -9.60 5.23 2.58
CA ALA A 68 -10.95 4.93 3.04
C ALA A 68 -11.38 5.99 4.04
N ARG A 69 -12.68 6.12 4.22
CA ARG A 69 -13.26 7.01 5.21
C ARG A 69 -13.94 6.23 6.32
N TRP A 70 -14.15 6.89 7.42
CA TRP A 70 -14.76 6.33 8.61
C TRP A 70 -15.98 7.16 8.97
N ASN A 71 -17.07 6.50 9.32
CA ASN A 71 -18.26 7.18 9.82
C ASN A 71 -18.10 7.54 11.31
N LYS A 72 -19.11 8.19 11.88
CA LYS A 72 -19.10 8.59 13.28
C LYS A 72 -19.04 7.42 14.25
N GLN A 73 -19.47 6.24 13.82
CA GLN A 73 -19.43 5.01 14.59
C GLN A 73 -18.07 4.29 14.47
N GLY A 74 -17.14 4.82 13.69
CA GLY A 74 -15.84 4.21 13.49
C GLY A 74 -15.84 3.07 12.47
N GLU A 75 -16.88 2.95 11.67
CA GLU A 75 -16.97 1.93 10.64
C GLU A 75 -16.44 2.45 9.32
N MET A 76 -15.72 1.60 8.58
CA MET A 76 -15.18 1.95 7.29
C MET A 76 -16.29 2.10 6.23
N THR A 77 -16.31 3.21 5.54
CA THR A 77 -17.38 3.53 4.59
C THR A 77 -17.00 3.36 3.12
N TYR A 78 -15.75 3.14 2.78
CA TYR A 78 -15.27 2.97 1.40
C TYR A 78 -15.69 4.11 0.46
N SER A 79 -15.94 5.28 1.00
CA SER A 79 -16.61 6.33 0.23
C SER A 79 -15.72 7.07 -0.76
N LEU A 80 -14.46 6.71 -0.87
CA LEU A 80 -13.52 7.42 -1.72
C LEU A 80 -13.55 6.96 -3.17
N ASN A 81 -13.85 5.69 -3.41
CA ASN A 81 -14.00 5.16 -4.75
C ASN A 81 -15.48 4.97 -5.08
N LYS A 82 -15.88 5.37 -6.29
CA LYS A 82 -17.27 5.32 -6.73
C LYS A 82 -17.88 3.92 -6.68
N ASN A 83 -17.06 2.89 -6.85
CA ASN A 83 -17.50 1.50 -6.88
C ASN A 83 -17.42 0.81 -5.50
N GLY A 84 -17.23 1.58 -4.43
CA GLY A 84 -17.15 1.04 -3.08
C GLY A 84 -15.84 0.35 -2.73
N THR A 85 -14.83 0.43 -3.58
CA THR A 85 -13.51 -0.11 -3.29
C THR A 85 -12.65 0.90 -2.54
N TRP A 86 -11.53 0.42 -1.99
CA TRP A 86 -10.53 1.28 -1.34
C TRP A 86 -9.13 0.80 -1.71
N ASP A 87 -8.15 1.65 -1.44
CA ASP A 87 -6.77 1.40 -1.80
C ASP A 87 -5.90 1.39 -0.54
N SER A 88 -4.94 0.50 -0.48
CA SER A 88 -4.15 0.29 0.74
C SER A 88 -2.66 0.18 0.49
N GLY A 89 -1.89 0.68 1.43
CA GLY A 89 -0.45 0.51 1.51
C GLY A 89 0.36 1.45 0.66
N LEU A 90 1.65 1.16 0.56
CA LEU A 90 2.63 2.05 -0.07
C LEU A 90 2.26 2.44 -1.50
N LEU A 91 1.82 1.48 -2.30
CA LEU A 91 1.46 1.70 -3.70
C LEU A 91 -0.05 1.67 -3.94
N GLN A 92 -0.83 1.80 -2.88
CA GLN A 92 -2.29 1.95 -2.92
C GLN A 92 -2.96 0.89 -3.81
N ILE A 93 -2.78 -0.36 -3.42
CA ILE A 93 -3.39 -1.50 -4.14
C ILE A 93 -4.89 -1.53 -3.86
N ASN A 94 -5.67 -1.59 -4.92
CA ASN A 94 -7.13 -1.58 -4.84
C ASN A 94 -7.67 -2.89 -4.26
N SER A 95 -8.72 -2.79 -3.46
CA SER A 95 -9.39 -3.93 -2.84
C SER A 95 -10.00 -4.90 -3.85
N GLY A 96 -10.20 -4.47 -5.08
CA GLY A 96 -10.65 -5.34 -6.18
C GLY A 96 -9.64 -6.42 -6.56
N HIS A 97 -8.38 -6.30 -6.14
CA HIS A 97 -7.35 -7.32 -6.39
C HIS A 97 -7.33 -8.42 -5.32
N ARG A 98 -8.43 -8.65 -4.64
CA ARG A 98 -8.56 -9.59 -3.52
C ARG A 98 -7.98 -10.98 -3.82
N GLU A 99 -8.30 -11.56 -4.96
CA GLU A 99 -7.80 -12.88 -5.34
C GLU A 99 -6.29 -12.89 -5.58
N ARG A 100 -5.79 -11.82 -6.17
CA ARG A 100 -4.34 -11.67 -6.35
C ARG A 100 -3.64 -11.56 -5.00
N VAL A 101 -4.18 -10.77 -4.09
CA VAL A 101 -3.65 -10.64 -2.72
C VAL A 101 -3.64 -11.99 -2.02
N ARG A 102 -4.72 -12.75 -2.10
CA ARG A 102 -4.80 -14.09 -1.51
C ARG A 102 -3.72 -15.02 -2.06
N ARG A 103 -3.56 -15.04 -3.37
CA ARG A 103 -2.61 -15.93 -4.04
C ARG A 103 -1.15 -15.54 -3.76
N VAL A 104 -0.86 -14.25 -3.74
CA VAL A 104 0.51 -13.73 -3.61
C VAL A 104 0.94 -13.63 -2.15
N CYS A 105 0.03 -13.25 -1.27
CA CYS A 105 0.34 -12.95 0.14
C CYS A 105 -0.22 -13.97 1.13
N GLY A 106 -1.11 -14.87 0.67
CA GLY A 106 -1.76 -15.84 1.53
C GLY A 106 -3.15 -15.38 2.00
N LYS A 107 -3.93 -16.34 2.50
CA LYS A 107 -5.32 -16.14 2.89
C LYS A 107 -5.47 -15.10 4.01
N GLN A 108 -4.54 -15.11 4.97
CA GLN A 108 -4.59 -14.19 6.12
C GLN A 108 -4.46 -12.73 5.72
N ALA A 109 -3.87 -12.45 4.57
CA ALA A 109 -3.75 -11.08 4.07
C ALA A 109 -5.11 -10.44 3.78
N LEU A 110 -6.17 -11.25 3.65
CA LEU A 110 -7.52 -10.77 3.40
C LEU A 110 -8.24 -10.29 4.67
N ASP A 111 -7.75 -10.68 5.84
CA ASP A 111 -8.41 -10.36 7.10
C ASP A 111 -8.38 -8.84 7.38
N ASN A 112 -9.33 -8.37 8.16
CA ASN A 112 -9.44 -6.96 8.54
C ASN A 112 -9.42 -6.00 7.34
N ASN A 113 -10.28 -6.26 6.37
CA ASN A 113 -10.39 -5.43 5.16
C ASN A 113 -9.07 -5.34 4.39
N LEU A 114 -8.48 -6.50 4.11
CA LEU A 114 -7.23 -6.60 3.36
C LEU A 114 -6.05 -5.93 4.08
N ALA A 115 -6.01 -6.05 5.40
CA ALA A 115 -4.93 -5.48 6.19
C ALA A 115 -3.54 -6.00 5.80
N GLY A 116 -3.46 -7.17 5.17
CA GLY A 116 -2.20 -7.68 4.64
C GLY A 116 -1.52 -6.74 3.64
N LEU A 117 -2.30 -5.91 2.95
CA LEU A 117 -1.74 -4.90 2.04
C LEU A 117 -1.02 -3.77 2.75
N LEU A 118 -1.16 -3.66 4.07
CA LEU A 118 -0.41 -2.72 4.89
C LEU A 118 0.96 -3.27 5.29
N ASP A 119 1.20 -4.54 5.04
CA ASP A 119 2.54 -5.12 5.07
C ASP A 119 3.25 -4.73 3.79
N ILE A 120 4.41 -4.10 3.91
CA ILE A 120 5.10 -3.59 2.74
C ILE A 120 5.50 -4.69 1.76
N ASP A 121 5.91 -5.84 2.25
CA ASP A 121 6.32 -6.95 1.38
C ASP A 121 5.13 -7.48 0.57
N CYS A 122 3.99 -7.67 1.20
CA CYS A 122 2.77 -8.06 0.50
C CYS A 122 2.37 -7.01 -0.54
N ASN A 123 2.34 -5.75 -0.15
CA ASN A 123 1.98 -4.64 -1.04
C ASN A 123 2.86 -4.63 -2.30
N LEU A 124 4.18 -4.71 -2.11
CA LEU A 124 5.13 -4.66 -3.22
C LEU A 124 5.13 -5.94 -4.06
N LYS A 125 4.86 -7.10 -3.48
CA LYS A 125 4.68 -8.34 -4.27
C LYS A 125 3.51 -8.22 -5.22
N VAL A 126 2.39 -7.71 -4.73
CA VAL A 126 1.21 -7.50 -5.56
C VAL A 126 1.49 -6.45 -6.63
N ALA A 127 2.11 -5.35 -6.24
CA ALA A 127 2.47 -4.28 -7.19
C ALA A 127 3.41 -4.78 -8.28
N ALA A 128 4.41 -5.57 -7.92
CA ALA A 128 5.36 -6.14 -8.88
C ALA A 128 4.65 -7.03 -9.91
N GLU A 129 3.70 -7.82 -9.47
CA GLU A 129 2.92 -8.66 -10.38
C GLU A 129 2.05 -7.83 -11.32
N LEU A 130 1.41 -6.78 -10.81
CA LEU A 130 0.64 -5.86 -11.63
C LEU A 130 1.50 -5.15 -12.67
N TYR A 131 2.70 -4.75 -12.28
CA TYR A 131 3.65 -4.09 -13.16
C TYR A 131 4.18 -5.03 -14.25
N ALA A 132 4.55 -6.25 -13.87
CA ALA A 132 5.15 -7.22 -14.77
C ALA A 132 4.15 -7.88 -15.73
N ASN A 133 2.85 -7.79 -15.44
CA ASN A 133 1.81 -8.54 -16.17
C ASN A 133 1.41 -7.86 -17.49
N GLY A 134 2.35 -7.20 -18.15
CA GLY A 134 2.16 -6.62 -19.48
C GLY A 134 1.45 -5.29 -19.53
N LYS A 135 0.99 -4.79 -18.38
CA LYS A 135 0.28 -3.50 -18.31
C LYS A 135 1.13 -2.36 -17.76
N GLY A 136 2.35 -2.67 -17.34
CA GLY A 136 3.30 -1.67 -16.89
C GLY A 136 2.74 -0.78 -15.80
N LEU A 137 2.68 0.52 -16.06
CA LEU A 137 2.30 1.53 -15.09
C LEU A 137 0.80 1.89 -15.10
N SER A 138 -0.02 1.13 -15.83
CA SER A 138 -1.44 1.51 -16.02
C SER A 138 -2.23 1.60 -14.70
N HIS A 139 -1.87 0.81 -13.70
CA HIS A 139 -2.53 0.87 -12.39
C HIS A 139 -2.28 2.17 -11.64
N TRP A 140 -1.21 2.88 -11.99
CA TRP A 140 -0.80 4.12 -11.34
C TRP A 140 -0.89 5.31 -12.28
N ARG A 141 -1.73 5.23 -13.29
CA ARG A 141 -1.85 6.26 -14.32
C ARG A 141 -2.09 7.66 -13.75
N ALA A 142 -2.91 7.76 -12.71
CA ALA A 142 -3.26 9.05 -12.11
C ALA A 142 -2.12 9.69 -11.32
N THR A 143 -1.11 8.91 -10.95
CA THR A 143 0.00 9.36 -10.10
C THR A 143 1.36 9.32 -10.79
N LEU A 144 1.37 9.09 -12.09
CA LEU A 144 2.60 9.20 -12.88
C LEU A 144 3.17 10.60 -12.79
N PRO A 145 4.51 10.71 -12.70
CA PRO A 145 5.17 12.01 -12.69
C PRO A 145 5.03 12.76 -14.01
#